data_ad7cc46752021f63ace12764f6d25ae5
#
_entry.id   ad7cc46752021f63ace12764f6d25ae5
#
_cell.length_a   1.000
_cell.length_b   1.000
_cell.length_c   1.000
_cell.angle_alpha   90.00
_cell.angle_beta   90.00
_cell.angle_gamma   90.00
#
_symmetry.space_group_name_H-M   'P 1'
#
loop_
_entity.id
_entity.type
_entity.pdbx_description
1 polymer ?
#
loop_
_entity_poly.entity_id
_entity_poly.type
_entity_poly.pdbx_seq_one_letter_code
_entity_poly.pdbx_strand_id
1 'polypeptide(L)'
;MPLVKKKLSIAAGATSDQVLAGTTYEYVDPGTRIVVASAVDTAGTATADTTMDFTVNNAEFSKNASVSALVTGEPFGWNGNYVMNDMVTTGQVRNRPVITFTNGTSATRTIDVAVFIGG
;
A
#
# COMPACT_ATOMS: atom_id res chain seq x y z
N MET A 1 7.46 -11.30 -12.85
CA MET A 1 7.19 -11.06 -11.43
C MET A 1 5.85 -10.35 -11.28
N PRO A 2 4.95 -10.89 -10.47
CA PRO A 2 3.62 -10.29 -10.34
C PRO A 2 3.67 -8.90 -9.72
N LEU A 3 2.86 -8.02 -10.28
CA LEU A 3 2.70 -6.67 -9.80
C LEU A 3 1.21 -6.35 -9.75
N VAL A 4 0.71 -6.05 -8.57
CA VAL A 4 -0.68 -5.61 -8.40
C VAL A 4 -0.68 -4.09 -8.35
N LYS A 5 -1.33 -3.46 -9.32
CA LYS A 5 -1.48 -2.00 -9.37
C LYS A 5 -2.95 -1.64 -9.21
N LYS A 6 -3.23 -0.71 -8.33
CA LYS A 6 -4.58 -0.21 -8.11
C LYS A 6 -4.57 1.30 -7.91
N LYS A 7 -5.68 1.91 -8.29
CA LYS A 7 -5.95 3.31 -7.98
C LYS A 7 -7.18 3.33 -7.07
N LEU A 8 -6.99 3.82 -5.84
CA LEU A 8 -8.02 3.82 -4.81
C LEU A 8 -8.58 5.22 -4.63
N SER A 9 -9.90 5.35 -4.69
CA SER A 9 -10.58 6.59 -4.33
C SER A 9 -11.17 6.41 -2.93
N ILE A 10 -10.71 7.21 -1.98
CA ILE A 10 -11.08 7.07 -0.58
C ILE A 10 -11.74 8.35 -0.10
N ALA A 11 -12.98 8.22 0.37
CA ALA A 11 -13.74 9.35 0.90
C ALA A 11 -13.07 9.93 2.16
N ALA A 12 -13.38 11.19 2.45
CA ALA A 12 -12.87 11.86 3.65
C ALA A 12 -13.19 11.04 4.91
N GLY A 13 -12.17 10.80 5.73
CA GLY A 13 -12.31 10.04 6.98
C GLY A 13 -12.48 8.53 6.82
N ALA A 14 -12.45 8.00 5.60
CA ALA A 14 -12.68 6.58 5.36
C ALA A 14 -11.37 5.78 5.28
N THR A 15 -11.50 4.47 5.44
CA THR A 15 -10.42 3.50 5.25
C THR A 15 -10.75 2.63 4.04
N SER A 16 -9.75 2.35 3.20
CA SER A 16 -9.95 1.52 2.02
C SER A 16 -10.17 0.06 2.39
N ASP A 17 -10.72 -0.71 1.43
CA ASP A 17 -10.70 -2.17 1.51
C ASP A 17 -9.25 -2.67 1.42
N GLN A 18 -9.03 -3.90 1.84
CA GLN A 18 -7.73 -4.55 1.74
C GLN A 18 -7.33 -4.66 0.25
N VAL A 19 -6.14 -4.14 -0.09
CA VAL A 19 -5.70 -3.96 -1.48
C VAL A 19 -5.62 -5.28 -2.24
N LEU A 20 -5.20 -6.35 -1.57
CA LEU A 20 -5.03 -7.67 -2.19
C LEU A 20 -6.29 -8.54 -2.16
N ALA A 21 -7.40 -8.04 -1.61
CA ALA A 21 -8.65 -8.79 -1.55
C ALA A 21 -9.14 -9.13 -2.96
N GLY A 22 -9.56 -10.38 -3.15
CA GLY A 22 -10.04 -10.88 -4.44
C GLY A 22 -8.96 -11.17 -5.47
N THR A 23 -7.68 -10.95 -5.13
CA THR A 23 -6.56 -11.33 -6.00
C THR A 23 -6.03 -12.71 -5.63
N THR A 24 -5.21 -13.31 -6.51
CA THR A 24 -4.53 -14.57 -6.21
C THR A 24 -3.49 -14.42 -5.09
N TYR A 25 -3.15 -13.19 -4.71
CA TYR A 25 -2.14 -12.87 -3.70
C TYR A 25 -2.74 -12.52 -2.34
N GLU A 26 -4.03 -12.77 -2.16
CA GLU A 26 -4.67 -12.60 -0.85
C GLU A 26 -4.03 -13.49 0.21
N TYR A 27 -3.48 -14.63 -0.22
CA TYR A 27 -2.63 -15.50 0.58
C TYR A 27 -1.36 -15.81 -0.19
N VAL A 28 -0.21 -15.83 0.49
CA VAL A 28 1.09 -16.06 -0.13
C VAL A 28 1.90 -17.09 0.66
N ASP A 29 2.82 -17.77 -0.02
CA ASP A 29 3.68 -18.78 0.60
C ASP A 29 4.78 -18.12 1.46
N PRO A 30 5.36 -18.86 2.43
CA PRO A 30 6.53 -18.40 3.15
C PRO A 30 7.68 -18.09 2.21
N GLY A 31 8.45 -17.05 2.51
CA GLY A 31 9.56 -16.61 1.67
C GLY A 31 9.15 -15.69 0.53
N THR A 32 7.87 -15.33 0.42
CA THR A 32 7.41 -14.36 -0.57
C THR A 32 7.83 -12.95 -0.17
N ARG A 33 8.47 -12.24 -1.10
CA ARG A 33 8.83 -10.84 -0.91
C ARG A 33 7.67 -9.96 -1.32
N ILE A 34 7.32 -8.99 -0.47
CA ILE A 34 6.24 -8.05 -0.71
C ILE A 34 6.80 -6.64 -0.60
N VAL A 35 6.73 -5.88 -1.69
CA VAL A 35 7.15 -4.49 -1.72
C VAL A 35 5.92 -3.64 -2.01
N VAL A 36 5.62 -2.70 -1.12
CA VAL A 36 4.47 -1.80 -1.25
C VAL A 36 4.97 -0.39 -1.56
N ALA A 37 4.53 0.14 -2.68
CA ALA A 37 4.78 1.53 -3.05
C ALA A 37 3.43 2.24 -3.21
N SER A 38 3.34 3.48 -2.75
CA SER A 38 2.10 4.24 -2.85
C SER A 38 2.35 5.74 -2.87
N ALA A 39 1.43 6.47 -3.50
CA ALA A 39 1.46 7.92 -3.54
C ALA A 39 0.05 8.47 -3.64
N VAL A 40 -0.19 9.64 -3.02
CA VAL A 40 -1.43 10.38 -3.23
C VAL A 40 -1.37 11.04 -4.61
N ASP A 41 -2.35 10.74 -5.47
CA ASP A 41 -2.41 11.25 -6.84
C ASP A 41 -2.91 12.69 -6.88
N THR A 42 -2.25 13.58 -6.12
CA THR A 42 -2.51 15.00 -6.11
C THR A 42 -1.20 15.69 -5.75
N ALA A 43 -0.46 16.10 -6.78
CA ALA A 43 0.85 16.71 -6.61
C ALA A 43 0.78 17.95 -5.72
N GLY A 44 1.75 18.11 -4.82
CA GLY A 44 1.86 19.26 -3.94
C GLY A 44 0.85 19.32 -2.80
N THR A 45 0.01 18.31 -2.64
CA THR A 45 -0.96 18.27 -1.53
C THR A 45 -0.31 17.74 -0.26
N ALA A 46 -0.59 18.37 0.88
CA ALA A 46 -0.16 17.85 2.18
C ALA A 46 -0.81 16.49 2.42
N THR A 47 0.01 15.51 2.85
CA THR A 47 -0.42 14.12 2.97
C THR A 47 -0.25 13.54 4.37
N ALA A 48 0.03 14.39 5.37
CA ALA A 48 0.30 13.92 6.74
C ALA A 48 -0.84 13.07 7.31
N ASP A 49 -2.08 13.32 6.88
CA ASP A 49 -3.26 12.61 7.37
C ASP A 49 -3.68 11.43 6.48
N THR A 50 -2.92 11.12 5.45
CA THR A 50 -3.15 9.93 4.63
C THR A 50 -2.12 8.88 5.00
N THR A 51 -2.58 7.73 5.48
CA THR A 51 -1.68 6.72 6.08
C THR A 51 -1.95 5.34 5.53
N MET A 52 -0.95 4.47 5.66
CA MET A 52 -1.02 3.05 5.29
C MET A 52 -0.82 2.18 6.53
N ASP A 53 -1.60 1.12 6.62
CA ASP A 53 -1.38 0.04 7.57
C ASP A 53 -1.06 -1.25 6.79
N PHE A 54 -0.02 -1.95 7.19
CA PHE A 54 0.38 -3.22 6.59
C PHE A 54 0.61 -4.25 7.68
N THR A 55 -0.13 -5.35 7.62
CA THR A 55 0.03 -6.49 8.51
C THR A 55 0.18 -7.78 7.71
N VAL A 56 0.83 -8.77 8.30
CA VAL A 56 0.86 -10.15 7.80
C VAL A 56 0.51 -11.05 8.96
N ASN A 57 -0.56 -11.84 8.82
CA ASN A 57 -1.07 -12.72 9.88
C ASN A 57 -1.28 -11.97 11.21
N ASN A 58 -1.80 -10.74 11.16
CA ASN A 58 -2.02 -9.84 12.29
C ASN A 58 -0.74 -9.29 12.94
N ALA A 59 0.43 -9.57 12.41
CA ALA A 59 1.67 -8.93 12.85
C ALA A 59 1.85 -7.60 12.09
N GLU A 60 2.01 -6.50 12.82
CA GLU A 60 2.16 -5.18 12.22
C GLU A 60 3.57 -4.95 11.68
N PHE A 61 3.69 -4.60 10.41
CA PHE A 61 4.95 -4.19 9.79
C PHE A 61 4.99 -2.70 9.52
N SER A 62 3.84 -2.09 9.26
CA SER A 62 3.69 -0.63 9.16
C SER A 62 2.35 -0.26 9.77
N LYS A 63 2.36 0.80 10.58
CA LYS A 63 1.13 1.35 11.16
C LYS A 63 1.16 2.86 11.05
N ASN A 64 0.10 3.43 10.49
CA ASN A 64 -0.03 4.87 10.29
C ASN A 64 1.17 5.47 9.54
N ALA A 65 1.73 4.71 8.58
CA ALA A 65 2.83 5.21 7.76
C ALA A 65 2.31 6.27 6.78
N SER A 66 2.91 7.45 6.79
CA SER A 66 2.48 8.56 5.92
C SER A 66 2.68 8.24 4.46
N VAL A 67 1.68 8.53 3.63
CA VAL A 67 1.74 8.37 2.18
C VAL A 67 2.21 9.68 1.56
N SER A 68 3.26 9.60 0.72
CA SER A 68 3.80 10.78 0.05
C SER A 68 2.90 11.28 -1.08
N ALA A 69 2.91 12.59 -1.33
CA ALA A 69 2.28 13.14 -2.52
C ALA A 69 3.10 12.79 -3.76
N LEU A 70 2.41 12.56 -4.88
CA LEU A 70 3.06 12.37 -6.16
C LEU A 70 3.78 13.66 -6.57
N VAL A 71 5.03 13.53 -7.01
CA VAL A 71 5.82 14.69 -7.44
C VAL A 71 5.24 15.24 -8.75
N THR A 72 5.07 16.55 -8.82
CA THR A 72 4.53 17.23 -10.02
C THR A 72 5.35 16.89 -11.26
N GLY A 73 4.69 16.38 -12.29
CA GLY A 73 5.32 16.01 -13.55
C GLY A 73 6.04 14.66 -13.54
N GLU A 74 6.03 13.95 -12.42
CA GLU A 74 6.67 12.65 -12.30
C GLU A 74 5.60 11.55 -12.25
N PRO A 75 5.68 10.52 -13.12
CA PRO A 75 4.75 9.41 -13.05
C PRO A 75 5.01 8.55 -11.81
N PHE A 76 3.97 7.94 -11.27
CA PHE A 76 4.12 6.97 -10.19
C PHE A 76 4.83 5.72 -10.70
N GLY A 77 5.86 5.28 -9.97
CA GLY A 77 6.64 4.10 -10.35
C GLY A 77 7.42 3.50 -9.18
N TRP A 78 8.27 2.53 -9.48
CA TRP A 78 9.10 1.82 -8.51
C TRP A 78 10.36 2.63 -8.15
N ASN A 79 10.22 3.85 -7.73
CA ASN A 79 11.38 4.57 -7.21
C ASN A 79 11.33 4.56 -5.66
N GLY A 80 12.48 4.74 -5.04
CA GLY A 80 12.60 4.66 -3.59
C GLY A 80 11.79 5.67 -2.81
N ASN A 81 11.33 6.74 -3.44
CA ASN A 81 10.55 7.79 -2.78
C ASN A 81 9.14 7.33 -2.42
N TYR A 82 8.62 6.31 -3.11
CA TYR A 82 7.26 5.82 -2.91
C TYR A 82 7.19 4.46 -2.25
N VAL A 83 8.31 3.80 -2.02
CA VAL A 83 8.34 2.51 -1.33
C VAL A 83 8.09 2.74 0.15
N MET A 84 7.03 2.12 0.67
CA MET A 84 6.63 2.24 2.07
C MET A 84 7.02 1.02 2.89
N ASN A 85 7.09 -0.14 2.26
CA ASN A 85 7.41 -1.37 2.94
C ASN A 85 8.06 -2.36 1.96
N ASP A 86 9.04 -3.10 2.45
CA ASP A 86 9.73 -4.16 1.72
C ASP A 86 10.05 -5.25 2.73
N MET A 87 9.37 -6.39 2.63
CA MET A 87 9.54 -7.47 3.59
C MET A 87 9.44 -8.83 2.94
N VAL A 88 9.97 -9.83 3.63
CA VAL A 88 9.86 -11.24 3.25
C VAL A 88 9.02 -11.96 4.29
N THR A 89 8.00 -12.67 3.86
CA THR A 89 7.12 -13.42 4.77
C THR A 89 7.84 -14.62 5.37
N THR A 90 7.50 -14.95 6.61
CA THR A 90 8.10 -16.06 7.34
C THR A 90 7.06 -16.87 8.11
N GLY A 91 7.40 -18.09 8.42
CA GLY A 91 6.81 -18.86 9.53
C GLY A 91 5.47 -19.54 9.32
N GLN A 92 4.68 -19.17 8.32
CA GLN A 92 3.35 -19.75 8.09
C GLN A 92 3.31 -20.49 6.74
N VAL A 93 2.54 -21.57 6.65
CA VAL A 93 2.32 -22.25 5.37
C VAL A 93 1.61 -21.32 4.39
N ARG A 94 0.66 -20.54 4.87
CA ARG A 94 -0.02 -19.50 4.10
C ARG A 94 -0.01 -18.23 4.91
N ASN A 95 0.50 -17.17 4.33
CA ASN A 95 0.55 -15.85 4.96
C ASN A 95 -0.51 -14.95 4.32
N ARG A 96 -1.24 -14.20 5.14
CA ARG A 96 -2.24 -13.26 4.65
C ARG A 96 -1.75 -11.83 4.84
N PRO A 97 -1.23 -11.19 3.78
CA PRO A 97 -0.89 -9.78 3.84
C PRO A 97 -2.17 -8.94 3.76
N VAL A 98 -2.28 -7.94 4.61
CA VAL A 98 -3.39 -6.99 4.61
C VAL A 98 -2.83 -5.59 4.50
N ILE A 99 -3.20 -4.87 3.45
CA ILE A 99 -2.75 -3.51 3.18
C ILE A 99 -3.99 -2.62 3.07
N THR A 100 -4.10 -1.64 3.94
CA THR A 100 -5.22 -0.69 3.93
C THR A 100 -4.69 0.73 3.98
N PHE A 101 -5.47 1.68 3.46
CA PHE A 101 -5.13 3.10 3.46
C PHE A 101 -6.27 3.87 4.13
N THR A 102 -5.90 4.84 4.96
CA THR A 102 -6.87 5.70 5.65
C THR A 102 -6.68 7.14 5.18
N ASN A 103 -7.77 7.75 4.77
CA ASN A 103 -7.79 9.16 4.39
C ASN A 103 -8.34 9.99 5.55
N GLY A 104 -7.45 10.57 6.34
CA GLY A 104 -7.82 11.46 7.45
C GLY A 104 -8.07 12.91 7.04
N THR A 105 -8.03 13.20 5.74
CA THR A 105 -8.25 14.57 5.26
C THR A 105 -9.75 14.89 5.13
N SER A 106 -10.08 16.14 4.86
CA SER A 106 -11.45 16.59 4.71
C SER A 106 -12.01 16.46 3.29
N ALA A 107 -11.26 15.86 2.37
CA ALA A 107 -11.67 15.70 0.97
C ALA A 107 -11.36 14.28 0.49
N THR A 108 -12.08 13.81 -0.52
CA THR A 108 -11.76 12.53 -1.18
C THR A 108 -10.36 12.59 -1.77
N ARG A 109 -9.58 11.52 -1.57
CA ARG A 109 -8.23 11.39 -2.11
C ARG A 109 -8.12 10.13 -2.96
N THR A 110 -7.35 10.22 -4.03
CA THR A 110 -7.01 9.09 -4.88
C THR A 110 -5.57 8.67 -4.58
N ILE A 111 -5.36 7.38 -4.34
CA ILE A 111 -4.05 6.83 -4.00
C ILE A 111 -3.66 5.82 -5.06
N ASP A 112 -2.47 6.01 -5.65
CA ASP A 112 -1.86 5.01 -6.52
C ASP A 112 -1.09 4.02 -5.67
N VAL A 113 -1.36 2.74 -5.84
CA VAL A 113 -0.73 1.66 -5.09
C VAL A 113 -0.13 0.65 -6.05
N ALA A 114 1.08 0.23 -5.78
CA ALA A 114 1.72 -0.86 -6.49
C ALA A 114 2.29 -1.84 -5.47
N VAL A 115 1.90 -3.11 -5.57
CA VAL A 115 2.38 -4.17 -4.70
C VAL A 115 3.13 -5.18 -5.56
N PHE A 116 4.42 -5.29 -5.33
CA PHE A 116 5.28 -6.27 -5.98
C PHE A 116 5.29 -7.54 -5.13
N ILE A 117 5.00 -8.67 -5.78
CA ILE A 117 4.98 -9.98 -5.13
C ILE A 117 6.05 -10.84 -5.80
N GLY A 118 7.06 -11.26 -5.05
CA GLY A 118 8.16 -12.06 -5.55
C GLY A 118 8.46 -13.24 -4.65
N GLY A 119 9.12 -14.22 -5.18
CA GLY A 119 9.46 -15.42 -4.41
C GLY A 119 10.94 -15.67 -4.34
#